data_146501096f82937751746b485a25425f
#
_entry.id   146501096f82937751746b485a25425f
#
_cell.length_a   1.000
_cell.length_b   1.000
_cell.length_c   1.000
_cell.angle_alpha   90.00
_cell.angle_beta   90.00
_cell.angle_gamma   90.00
#
_symmetry.space_group_name_H-M   'P 1'
#
loop_
_entity.id
_entity.type
_entity.pdbx_description
1 polymer ?
#
loop_
_entity_poly.entity_id
_entity_poly.type
_entity_poly.pdbx_seq_one_letter_code
_entity_poly.pdbx_strand_id
1 'polypeptide(L)'
;MEKYIDIFNKLWEHSENEVVEFKKAETNFDVDELGKYFSALSNEANLRDHEFAWIVFGVWDKKHQIIGTSFKDSEVALNRLKQDMSQHTTDNLIFRDIVPIEVEGKRVLLFQVPASPRNIVMHWKGVAYGRDGESLKPLNQAKQDAIRQQPPIPDWTAQLVPNATINDLDELAVATAKVMFKKVHSSSIPAEEIDSWTTEEFLANSMMMRDGQITRAAILLLGKPLSIQKIHPAVAQITWTWEDEEGIVQDYEHFSIPFILTVDKVLGKIRNKTMRELPGGTLFPDEGTEKVPIFKD
;
A
#
# COMPACT_ATOMS: atom_id res chain seq x y z
N MET A 1 -13.86 16.85 2.18
CA MET A 1 -15.02 17.00 1.28
C MET A 1 -14.66 17.83 0.03
N GLU A 2 -14.03 19.00 0.14
CA GLU A 2 -13.56 19.82 -1.00
C GLU A 2 -12.77 19.04 -2.04
N LYS A 3 -11.81 18.21 -1.63
CA LYS A 3 -11.01 17.37 -2.54
C LYS A 3 -11.85 16.52 -3.50
N TYR A 4 -12.96 15.95 -3.03
CA TYR A 4 -13.81 15.08 -3.87
C TYR A 4 -14.73 15.87 -4.79
N ILE A 5 -15.09 17.09 -4.43
CA ILE A 5 -15.79 18.03 -5.31
C ILE A 5 -14.88 18.44 -6.48
N ASP A 6 -13.61 18.74 -6.20
CA ASP A 6 -12.63 19.06 -7.24
C ASP A 6 -12.39 17.88 -8.18
N ILE A 7 -12.34 16.65 -7.63
CA ILE A 7 -12.25 15.43 -8.44
C ILE A 7 -13.48 15.29 -9.33
N PHE A 8 -14.68 15.43 -8.76
CA PHE A 8 -15.93 15.37 -9.54
C PHE A 8 -15.92 16.39 -10.67
N ASN A 9 -15.59 17.64 -10.41
CA ASN A 9 -15.55 18.69 -11.44
C ASN A 9 -14.60 18.32 -12.59
N LYS A 10 -13.42 17.83 -12.28
CA LYS A 10 -12.46 17.35 -13.30
C LYS A 10 -13.01 16.18 -14.12
N LEU A 11 -13.65 15.20 -13.46
CA LEU A 11 -14.27 14.08 -14.16
C LEU A 11 -15.43 14.54 -15.06
N TRP A 12 -16.23 15.50 -14.56
CA TRP A 12 -17.41 16.01 -15.24
C TRP A 12 -17.07 16.87 -16.47
N GLU A 13 -15.92 17.52 -16.47
CA GLU A 13 -15.39 18.26 -17.64
C GLU A 13 -14.98 17.34 -18.80
N HIS A 14 -14.65 16.06 -18.49
CA HIS A 14 -14.05 15.14 -19.43
C HIS A 14 -14.97 13.96 -19.71
N SER A 15 -16.04 13.96 -20.28
CA SER A 15 -16.94 12.84 -20.65
C SER A 15 -16.50 11.41 -20.26
N GLU A 16 -17.35 10.40 -20.36
CA GLU A 16 -17.00 8.99 -20.15
C GLU A 16 -15.79 8.55 -20.97
N ASN A 17 -14.99 7.71 -20.37
CA ASN A 17 -13.83 7.08 -21.01
C ASN A 17 -13.58 5.71 -20.39
N GLU A 18 -12.43 5.09 -20.68
CA GLU A 18 -12.16 3.74 -20.21
C GLU A 18 -11.94 3.64 -18.69
N VAL A 19 -11.69 4.76 -18.00
CA VAL A 19 -11.46 4.80 -16.54
C VAL A 19 -12.50 5.65 -15.79
N VAL A 20 -13.51 6.16 -16.50
CA VAL A 20 -14.61 6.95 -15.89
C VAL A 20 -15.93 6.49 -16.45
N GLU A 21 -16.89 6.18 -15.57
CA GLU A 21 -18.24 5.79 -15.92
C GLU A 21 -19.26 6.63 -15.17
N PHE A 22 -20.24 7.17 -15.88
CA PHE A 22 -21.36 7.93 -15.32
C PHE A 22 -22.67 7.13 -15.37
N LYS A 23 -23.43 7.14 -14.28
CA LYS A 23 -24.72 6.45 -14.20
C LYS A 23 -25.77 7.32 -13.54
N LYS A 24 -26.99 7.22 -14.04
CA LYS A 24 -28.13 7.84 -13.40
C LYS A 24 -28.35 7.27 -12.00
N ALA A 25 -28.55 5.97 -11.89
CA ALA A 25 -28.74 5.23 -10.64
C ALA A 25 -29.58 6.01 -9.61
N GLU A 26 -30.74 6.51 -10.01
CA GLU A 26 -31.57 7.44 -9.21
C GLU A 26 -31.92 6.85 -7.84
N THR A 27 -32.38 5.59 -7.80
CA THR A 27 -32.77 4.89 -6.57
C THR A 27 -32.09 3.53 -6.43
N ASN A 28 -32.03 2.77 -7.54
CA ASN A 28 -31.49 1.41 -7.57
C ASN A 28 -30.49 1.26 -8.72
N PHE A 29 -29.57 0.33 -8.53
CA PHE A 29 -28.64 -0.12 -9.57
C PHE A 29 -28.34 -1.60 -9.33
N ASP A 30 -28.20 -2.37 -10.39
CA ASP A 30 -27.88 -3.78 -10.28
C ASP A 30 -26.44 -3.97 -9.78
N VAL A 31 -26.30 -4.67 -8.66
CA VAL A 31 -24.98 -4.94 -8.04
C VAL A 31 -24.13 -5.82 -8.94
N ASP A 32 -24.74 -6.71 -9.74
CA ASP A 32 -23.98 -7.51 -10.70
C ASP A 32 -23.41 -6.65 -11.83
N GLU A 33 -24.17 -5.72 -12.33
CA GLU A 33 -23.70 -4.72 -13.29
C GLU A 33 -22.59 -3.83 -12.69
N LEU A 34 -22.77 -3.36 -11.46
CA LEU A 34 -21.75 -2.59 -10.75
C LEU A 34 -20.43 -3.37 -10.60
N GLY A 35 -20.51 -4.66 -10.31
CA GLY A 35 -19.35 -5.54 -10.22
C GLY A 35 -18.61 -5.72 -11.55
N LYS A 36 -19.35 -5.81 -12.66
CA LYS A 36 -18.76 -5.85 -14.01
C LYS A 36 -18.03 -4.55 -14.34
N TYR A 37 -18.60 -3.40 -14.01
CA TYR A 37 -17.92 -2.10 -14.13
C TYR A 37 -16.71 -2.00 -13.23
N PHE A 38 -16.81 -2.48 -11.99
CA PHE A 38 -15.65 -2.53 -11.08
C PHE A 38 -14.50 -3.31 -11.71
N SER A 39 -14.75 -4.53 -12.19
CA SER A 39 -13.73 -5.36 -12.86
C SER A 39 -13.16 -4.64 -14.09
N ALA A 40 -14.01 -4.08 -14.94
CA ALA A 40 -13.58 -3.41 -16.17
C ALA A 40 -12.70 -2.20 -15.88
N LEU A 41 -13.17 -1.31 -15.02
CA LEU A 41 -12.45 -0.06 -14.70
C LEU A 41 -11.15 -0.34 -13.93
N SER A 42 -11.12 -1.34 -13.05
CA SER A 42 -9.92 -1.77 -12.35
C SER A 42 -8.83 -2.29 -13.32
N ASN A 43 -9.22 -3.09 -14.32
CA ASN A 43 -8.31 -3.57 -15.34
C ASN A 43 -7.83 -2.45 -16.28
N GLU A 44 -8.73 -1.55 -16.70
CA GLU A 44 -8.36 -0.44 -17.58
C GLU A 44 -7.48 0.60 -16.86
N ALA A 45 -7.70 0.85 -15.57
CA ALA A 45 -6.82 1.68 -14.76
C ALA A 45 -5.40 1.10 -14.71
N ASN A 46 -5.27 -0.21 -14.46
CA ASN A 46 -3.99 -0.90 -14.46
C ASN A 46 -3.27 -0.77 -15.83
N LEU A 47 -3.99 -1.03 -16.93
CA LEU A 47 -3.42 -0.99 -18.29
C LEU A 47 -2.97 0.42 -18.71
N ARG A 48 -3.48 1.47 -18.08
CA ARG A 48 -3.17 2.87 -18.35
C ARG A 48 -2.29 3.54 -17.30
N ASP A 49 -1.74 2.77 -16.36
CA ASP A 49 -0.94 3.28 -15.23
C ASP A 49 -1.66 4.37 -14.40
N HIS A 50 -3.00 4.29 -14.32
CA HIS A 50 -3.79 5.09 -13.40
C HIS A 50 -3.86 4.40 -12.04
N GLU A 51 -3.76 5.16 -10.95
CA GLU A 51 -3.93 4.63 -9.60
C GLU A 51 -5.40 4.23 -9.33
N PHE A 52 -6.34 5.00 -9.87
CA PHE A 52 -7.77 4.81 -9.69
C PHE A 52 -8.55 5.06 -10.99
N ALA A 53 -9.70 4.40 -11.06
CA ALA A 53 -10.79 4.74 -11.97
C ALA A 53 -12.02 5.16 -11.16
N TRP A 54 -13.07 5.66 -11.82
CA TRP A 54 -14.22 6.24 -11.15
C TRP A 54 -15.56 5.77 -11.73
N ILE A 55 -16.51 5.46 -10.84
CA ILE A 55 -17.93 5.34 -11.19
C ILE A 55 -18.67 6.46 -10.46
N VAL A 56 -19.51 7.18 -11.16
CA VAL A 56 -20.24 8.31 -10.60
C VAL A 56 -21.74 8.07 -10.78
N PHE A 57 -22.47 8.01 -9.67
CA PHE A 57 -23.92 7.89 -9.68
C PHE A 57 -24.59 9.24 -9.41
N GLY A 58 -25.78 9.41 -9.97
CA GLY A 58 -26.57 10.63 -9.83
C GLY A 58 -26.36 11.63 -10.97
N VAL A 59 -25.77 11.20 -12.07
CA VAL A 59 -25.54 12.04 -13.25
C VAL A 59 -26.09 11.41 -14.53
N TRP A 60 -26.56 12.24 -15.44
CA TRP A 60 -27.00 11.84 -16.75
C TRP A 60 -26.07 12.39 -17.82
N ASP A 61 -25.07 11.59 -18.16
CA ASP A 61 -24.01 11.97 -19.06
C ASP A 61 -24.55 12.52 -20.42
N LYS A 62 -25.40 11.76 -21.10
CA LYS A 62 -25.98 12.16 -22.41
C LYS A 62 -26.66 13.54 -22.45
N LYS A 63 -27.15 14.04 -21.30
CA LYS A 63 -27.73 15.36 -21.17
C LYS A 63 -26.83 16.34 -20.41
N HIS A 64 -25.67 15.90 -20.00
CA HIS A 64 -24.77 16.66 -19.15
C HIS A 64 -25.50 17.30 -17.95
N GLN A 65 -26.23 16.46 -17.20
CA GLN A 65 -27.14 16.92 -16.16
C GLN A 65 -26.93 16.16 -14.85
N ILE A 66 -26.81 16.88 -13.75
CA ILE A 66 -26.80 16.32 -12.40
C ILE A 66 -28.26 16.07 -11.99
N ILE A 67 -28.61 14.81 -11.73
CA ILE A 67 -29.99 14.40 -11.38
C ILE A 67 -30.12 13.99 -9.91
N GLY A 68 -29.02 13.58 -9.28
CA GLY A 68 -28.98 13.09 -7.91
C GLY A 68 -29.26 11.59 -7.79
N THR A 69 -28.85 10.98 -6.66
CA THR A 69 -29.10 9.57 -6.35
C THR A 69 -29.44 9.34 -4.89
N SER A 70 -30.38 8.44 -4.63
CA SER A 70 -30.68 7.86 -3.33
C SER A 70 -30.17 6.41 -3.19
N PHE A 71 -29.35 5.94 -4.13
CA PHE A 71 -28.76 4.60 -4.07
C PHE A 71 -27.95 4.44 -2.78
N LYS A 72 -28.31 3.41 -1.96
CA LYS A 72 -27.61 3.12 -0.70
C LYS A 72 -27.37 4.41 0.12
N ASP A 73 -28.41 5.02 0.62
CA ASP A 73 -28.43 6.35 1.25
C ASP A 73 -27.73 6.41 2.63
N SER A 74 -27.41 5.27 3.24
CA SER A 74 -26.72 5.20 4.52
C SER A 74 -25.30 4.63 4.39
N GLU A 75 -24.42 5.05 5.27
CA GLU A 75 -23.05 4.54 5.36
C GLU A 75 -23.02 3.02 5.61
N VAL A 76 -23.92 2.51 6.47
CA VAL A 76 -24.07 1.07 6.73
C VAL A 76 -24.39 0.30 5.45
N ALA A 77 -25.27 0.85 4.59
CA ALA A 77 -25.63 0.22 3.32
C ALA A 77 -24.46 0.23 2.31
N LEU A 78 -23.65 1.29 2.30
CA LEU A 78 -22.44 1.36 1.48
C LEU A 78 -21.35 0.40 1.97
N ASN A 79 -21.14 0.28 3.27
CA ASN A 79 -20.19 -0.67 3.84
C ASN A 79 -20.61 -2.13 3.56
N ARG A 80 -21.91 -2.44 3.67
CA ARG A 80 -22.43 -3.76 3.29
C ARG A 80 -22.19 -4.04 1.80
N LEU A 81 -22.41 -3.06 0.93
CA LEU A 81 -22.11 -3.20 -0.50
C LEU A 81 -20.65 -3.54 -0.75
N LYS A 82 -19.71 -2.86 -0.07
CA LYS A 82 -18.27 -3.19 -0.15
C LYS A 82 -18.01 -4.65 0.22
N GLN A 83 -18.57 -5.11 1.34
CA GLN A 83 -18.38 -6.48 1.81
C GLN A 83 -18.96 -7.51 0.82
N ASP A 84 -20.17 -7.28 0.35
CA ASP A 84 -20.83 -8.19 -0.62
C ASP A 84 -20.02 -8.28 -1.93
N MET A 85 -19.50 -7.16 -2.41
CA MET A 85 -18.71 -7.14 -3.64
C MET A 85 -17.36 -7.82 -3.48
N SER A 86 -16.68 -7.66 -2.35
CA SER A 86 -15.35 -8.25 -2.13
C SER A 86 -15.34 -9.78 -2.29
N GLN A 87 -16.44 -10.44 -1.96
CA GLN A 87 -16.57 -11.91 -2.06
C GLN A 87 -16.55 -12.43 -3.52
N HIS A 88 -16.73 -11.55 -4.50
CA HIS A 88 -16.87 -11.89 -5.91
C HIS A 88 -15.76 -11.31 -6.80
N THR A 89 -14.83 -10.57 -6.21
CA THR A 89 -13.68 -9.99 -6.90
C THR A 89 -12.40 -10.81 -6.67
N THR A 90 -11.43 -10.67 -7.57
CA THR A 90 -10.10 -11.28 -7.38
C THR A 90 -9.43 -10.69 -6.14
N ASP A 91 -8.85 -11.55 -5.30
CA ASP A 91 -8.14 -11.20 -4.06
C ASP A 91 -8.95 -10.32 -3.10
N ASN A 92 -10.30 -10.42 -3.16
CA ASN A 92 -11.23 -9.61 -2.37
C ASN A 92 -11.01 -8.10 -2.52
N LEU A 93 -10.47 -7.64 -3.65
CA LEU A 93 -10.28 -6.22 -3.91
C LEU A 93 -11.64 -5.50 -3.97
N ILE A 94 -11.72 -4.35 -3.28
CA ILE A 94 -12.94 -3.56 -3.16
C ILE A 94 -12.68 -2.10 -3.54
N PHE A 95 -13.75 -1.33 -3.63
CA PHE A 95 -13.66 0.13 -3.75
C PHE A 95 -12.73 0.71 -2.68
N ARG A 96 -11.77 1.52 -3.10
CA ARG A 96 -10.93 2.28 -2.16
C ARG A 96 -11.81 3.14 -1.26
N ASP A 97 -12.74 3.86 -1.89
CA ASP A 97 -13.72 4.66 -1.18
C ASP A 97 -15.05 4.73 -1.95
N ILE A 98 -16.14 5.02 -1.22
CA ILE A 98 -17.44 5.37 -1.78
C ILE A 98 -17.90 6.63 -1.06
N VAL A 99 -17.83 7.76 -1.77
CA VAL A 99 -18.00 9.09 -1.16
C VAL A 99 -19.25 9.77 -1.65
N PRO A 100 -20.23 10.04 -0.77
CA PRO A 100 -21.33 10.93 -1.10
C PRO A 100 -20.84 12.38 -1.07
N ILE A 101 -21.13 13.09 -2.14
CA ILE A 101 -20.93 14.56 -2.23
C ILE A 101 -22.25 15.23 -2.58
N GLU A 102 -22.32 16.52 -2.33
CA GLU A 102 -23.46 17.36 -2.74
C GLU A 102 -23.02 18.29 -3.88
N VAL A 103 -23.73 18.23 -5.00
CA VAL A 103 -23.48 19.07 -6.17
C VAL A 103 -24.82 19.65 -6.61
N GLU A 104 -24.91 20.97 -6.71
CA GLU A 104 -26.17 21.69 -7.05
C GLU A 104 -27.38 21.29 -6.17
N GLY A 105 -27.12 21.07 -4.85
CA GLY A 105 -28.15 20.63 -3.90
C GLY A 105 -28.62 19.19 -4.10
N LYS A 106 -27.91 18.37 -4.87
CA LYS A 106 -28.22 16.97 -5.14
C LYS A 106 -27.09 16.06 -4.70
N ARG A 107 -27.45 14.90 -4.13
CA ARG A 107 -26.48 13.88 -3.75
C ARG A 107 -25.93 13.19 -5.00
N VAL A 108 -24.62 13.18 -5.14
CA VAL A 108 -23.85 12.41 -6.14
C VAL A 108 -22.95 11.43 -5.38
N LEU A 109 -22.78 10.22 -5.89
CA LEU A 109 -22.00 9.20 -5.25
C LEU A 109 -20.78 8.85 -6.11
N LEU A 110 -19.59 9.05 -5.57
CA LEU A 110 -18.30 8.75 -6.20
C LEU A 110 -17.78 7.41 -5.70
N PHE A 111 -17.57 6.45 -6.60
CA PHE A 111 -16.90 5.20 -6.31
C PHE A 111 -15.46 5.26 -6.81
N GLN A 112 -14.52 5.20 -5.91
CA GLN A 112 -13.10 5.14 -6.23
C GLN A 112 -12.69 3.68 -6.44
N VAL A 113 -12.50 3.30 -7.69
CA VAL A 113 -12.10 1.95 -8.11
C VAL A 113 -10.59 1.87 -8.17
N PRO A 114 -9.91 1.06 -7.34
CA PRO A 114 -8.46 0.91 -7.44
C PRO A 114 -8.09 0.18 -8.74
N ALA A 115 -6.94 0.53 -9.31
CA ALA A 115 -6.35 -0.28 -10.37
C ALA A 115 -6.12 -1.71 -9.88
N SER A 116 -6.30 -2.70 -10.74
CA SER A 116 -5.90 -4.06 -10.40
C SER A 116 -4.38 -4.11 -10.11
N PRO A 117 -3.94 -4.90 -9.12
CA PRO A 117 -2.52 -5.05 -8.86
C PRO A 117 -1.77 -5.55 -10.10
N ARG A 118 -0.49 -5.20 -10.23
CA ARG A 118 0.35 -5.71 -11.33
C ARG A 118 0.33 -7.23 -11.35
N ASN A 119 0.31 -7.79 -12.55
CA ASN A 119 0.22 -9.22 -12.84
C ASN A 119 -1.11 -9.90 -12.47
N ILE A 120 -2.06 -9.16 -11.87
CA ILE A 120 -3.35 -9.70 -11.43
C ILE A 120 -4.47 -9.12 -12.30
N VAL A 121 -5.15 -9.99 -13.02
CA VAL A 121 -6.36 -9.63 -13.78
C VAL A 121 -7.55 -9.60 -12.83
N MET A 122 -8.26 -8.49 -12.79
CA MET A 122 -9.46 -8.34 -11.96
C MET A 122 -10.65 -9.06 -12.62
N HIS A 123 -11.29 -9.94 -11.85
CA HIS A 123 -12.50 -10.63 -12.25
C HIS A 123 -13.69 -10.19 -11.41
N TRP A 124 -14.87 -10.30 -11.97
CA TRP A 124 -16.15 -10.32 -11.27
C TRP A 124 -16.82 -11.67 -11.48
N LYS A 125 -17.06 -12.42 -10.41
CA LYS A 125 -17.64 -13.79 -10.47
C LYS A 125 -16.93 -14.69 -11.49
N GLY A 126 -15.61 -14.63 -11.51
CA GLY A 126 -14.75 -15.45 -12.37
C GLY A 126 -14.61 -14.96 -13.82
N VAL A 127 -15.24 -13.85 -14.21
CA VAL A 127 -15.12 -13.27 -15.55
C VAL A 127 -14.38 -11.95 -15.48
N ALA A 128 -13.31 -11.79 -16.28
CA ALA A 128 -12.61 -10.53 -16.44
C ALA A 128 -13.37 -9.63 -17.41
N TYR A 129 -13.63 -8.39 -17.00
CA TYR A 129 -14.25 -7.37 -17.84
C TYR A 129 -13.26 -6.26 -18.17
N GLY A 130 -13.51 -5.59 -19.29
CA GLY A 130 -12.78 -4.42 -19.76
C GLY A 130 -13.71 -3.49 -20.52
N ARG A 131 -13.15 -2.40 -21.01
CA ARG A 131 -13.86 -1.43 -21.83
C ARG A 131 -13.25 -1.34 -23.23
N ASP A 132 -14.10 -1.05 -24.18
CA ASP A 132 -13.74 -0.73 -25.54
C ASP A 132 -14.48 0.59 -25.86
N GLY A 133 -13.79 1.70 -25.60
CA GLY A 133 -14.42 3.01 -25.44
C GLY A 133 -15.40 2.99 -24.24
N GLU A 134 -16.67 3.35 -24.49
CA GLU A 134 -17.74 3.34 -23.48
C GLU A 134 -18.38 1.94 -23.28
N SER A 135 -18.05 0.95 -24.12
CA SER A 135 -18.72 -0.34 -24.09
C SER A 135 -18.08 -1.31 -23.10
N LEU A 136 -18.88 -1.80 -22.15
CA LEU A 136 -18.49 -2.88 -21.23
C LEU A 136 -18.47 -4.23 -21.99
N LYS A 137 -17.33 -4.94 -21.95
CA LYS A 137 -17.13 -6.25 -22.61
C LYS A 137 -16.26 -7.17 -21.77
N PRO A 138 -16.28 -8.49 -22.01
CA PRO A 138 -15.23 -9.37 -21.50
C PRO A 138 -13.86 -8.86 -21.95
N LEU A 139 -12.90 -8.85 -21.03
CA LEU A 139 -11.53 -8.41 -21.28
C LEU A 139 -10.87 -9.37 -22.28
N ASN A 140 -10.40 -8.86 -23.40
CA ASN A 140 -9.76 -9.68 -24.42
C ASN A 140 -8.43 -10.27 -23.95
N GLN A 141 -8.00 -11.35 -24.56
CA GLN A 141 -6.81 -12.08 -24.15
C GLN A 141 -5.55 -11.22 -24.19
N ALA A 142 -5.39 -10.38 -25.20
CA ALA A 142 -4.21 -9.51 -25.32
C ALA A 142 -4.07 -8.54 -24.13
N LYS A 143 -5.18 -7.93 -23.67
CA LYS A 143 -5.19 -7.07 -22.47
C LYS A 143 -4.92 -7.89 -21.19
N GLN A 144 -5.48 -9.11 -21.09
CA GLN A 144 -5.19 -9.99 -19.95
C GLN A 144 -3.71 -10.35 -19.90
N ASP A 145 -3.12 -10.70 -21.03
CA ASP A 145 -1.71 -11.06 -21.12
C ASP A 145 -0.82 -9.83 -20.85
N ALA A 146 -1.22 -8.64 -21.30
CA ALA A 146 -0.53 -7.39 -20.97
C ALA A 146 -0.49 -7.14 -19.45
N ILE A 147 -1.58 -7.38 -18.73
CA ILE A 147 -1.60 -7.28 -17.26
C ILE A 147 -0.70 -8.36 -16.64
N ARG A 148 -0.81 -9.62 -17.06
CA ARG A 148 -0.05 -10.75 -16.49
C ARG A 148 1.45 -10.66 -16.72
N GLN A 149 1.87 -10.02 -17.82
CA GLN A 149 3.27 -9.89 -18.21
C GLN A 149 3.91 -8.60 -17.73
N GLN A 150 3.20 -7.80 -16.94
CA GLN A 150 3.79 -6.58 -16.36
C GLN A 150 5.01 -6.96 -15.51
N PRO A 151 6.12 -6.24 -15.63
CA PRO A 151 7.27 -6.48 -14.77
C PRO A 151 6.87 -6.26 -13.31
N PRO A 152 7.37 -7.08 -12.38
CA PRO A 152 7.13 -6.86 -10.96
C PRO A 152 7.57 -5.46 -10.59
N ILE A 153 6.89 -4.84 -9.62
CA ILE A 153 7.34 -3.55 -9.07
C ILE A 153 8.75 -3.78 -8.54
N PRO A 154 9.75 -3.06 -9.06
CA PRO A 154 11.11 -3.20 -8.56
C PRO A 154 11.10 -2.94 -7.05
N ASP A 155 11.69 -3.84 -6.28
CA ASP A 155 11.88 -3.60 -4.85
C ASP A 155 12.61 -2.27 -4.67
N TRP A 156 11.90 -1.29 -4.10
CA TRP A 156 12.44 0.04 -3.88
C TRP A 156 13.70 0.00 -3.02
N THR A 157 13.75 -0.91 -2.05
CA THR A 157 14.89 -1.05 -1.15
C THR A 157 16.12 -1.69 -1.81
N ALA A 158 15.91 -2.51 -2.83
CA ALA A 158 16.97 -3.11 -3.63
C ALA A 158 17.58 -2.17 -4.69
N GLN A 159 17.00 -0.97 -4.88
CA GLN A 159 17.54 0.01 -5.81
C GLN A 159 18.86 0.59 -5.32
N LEU A 160 19.77 0.83 -6.25
CA LEU A 160 21.09 1.39 -5.99
C LEU A 160 21.00 2.89 -5.73
N VAL A 161 21.82 3.38 -4.80
CA VAL A 161 21.88 4.79 -4.43
C VAL A 161 23.07 5.44 -5.17
N PRO A 162 22.81 6.37 -6.09
CA PRO A 162 23.90 7.04 -6.81
C PRO A 162 24.87 7.74 -5.87
N ASN A 163 26.18 7.55 -6.13
CA ASN A 163 27.25 8.17 -5.35
C ASN A 163 27.27 7.83 -3.85
N ALA A 164 26.59 6.76 -3.43
CA ALA A 164 26.72 6.24 -2.09
C ALA A 164 27.94 5.32 -2.00
N THR A 165 28.67 5.42 -0.91
CA THR A 165 29.87 4.65 -0.62
C THR A 165 29.77 4.05 0.78
N ILE A 166 30.70 3.17 1.14
CA ILE A 166 30.79 2.60 2.49
C ILE A 166 30.95 3.70 3.56
N ASN A 167 31.57 4.83 3.21
CA ASN A 167 31.71 5.97 4.12
C ASN A 167 30.38 6.62 4.52
N ASP A 168 29.31 6.33 3.79
CA ASP A 168 27.95 6.77 4.14
C ASP A 168 27.29 5.87 5.19
N LEU A 169 27.89 4.73 5.50
CA LEU A 169 27.40 3.79 6.49
C LEU A 169 28.00 4.06 7.87
N ASP A 170 27.23 3.77 8.90
CA ASP A 170 27.64 3.84 10.30
C ASP A 170 28.41 2.56 10.67
N GLU A 171 29.61 2.72 11.20
CA GLU A 171 30.51 1.59 11.52
C GLU A 171 29.90 0.67 12.59
N LEU A 172 29.23 1.23 13.60
CA LEU A 172 28.57 0.45 14.64
C LEU A 172 27.38 -0.34 14.08
N ALA A 173 26.60 0.30 13.20
CA ALA A 173 25.49 -0.36 12.53
C ALA A 173 25.95 -1.52 11.66
N VAL A 174 27.03 -1.34 10.89
CA VAL A 174 27.65 -2.43 10.08
C VAL A 174 28.14 -3.57 10.97
N ALA A 175 28.85 -3.26 12.05
CA ALA A 175 29.34 -4.27 13.00
C ALA A 175 28.17 -5.05 13.64
N THR A 176 27.13 -4.34 14.07
CA THR A 176 25.91 -4.94 14.63
C THR A 176 25.23 -5.85 13.63
N ALA A 177 25.08 -5.38 12.37
CA ALA A 177 24.50 -6.19 11.29
C ALA A 177 25.30 -7.49 11.04
N LYS A 178 26.63 -7.42 11.03
CA LYS A 178 27.50 -8.58 10.85
C LYS A 178 27.31 -9.62 11.96
N VAL A 179 27.17 -9.17 13.21
CA VAL A 179 26.86 -10.04 14.35
C VAL A 179 25.49 -10.70 14.23
N MET A 180 24.45 -9.91 13.88
CA MET A 180 23.10 -10.45 13.68
C MET A 180 23.05 -11.43 12.50
N PHE A 181 23.69 -11.11 11.38
CA PHE A 181 23.78 -11.98 10.21
C PHE A 181 24.43 -13.32 10.57
N LYS A 182 25.53 -13.28 11.31
CA LYS A 182 26.23 -14.48 11.80
C LYS A 182 25.30 -15.35 12.66
N LYS A 183 24.52 -14.75 13.57
CA LYS A 183 23.58 -15.49 14.42
C LYS A 183 22.49 -16.19 13.58
N VAL A 184 21.94 -15.51 12.60
CA VAL A 184 20.85 -16.04 11.74
C VAL A 184 21.36 -17.13 10.80
N HIS A 185 22.55 -16.98 10.25
CA HIS A 185 23.12 -17.89 9.25
C HIS A 185 24.07 -18.94 9.82
N SER A 186 24.16 -19.08 11.15
CA SER A 186 25.06 -20.02 11.85
C SER A 186 24.91 -21.49 11.46
N SER A 187 23.74 -21.89 10.91
CA SER A 187 23.51 -23.23 10.40
C SER A 187 23.99 -23.46 8.97
N SER A 188 24.27 -22.40 8.21
CA SER A 188 24.54 -22.45 6.77
C SER A 188 25.96 -21.98 6.42
N ILE A 189 26.54 -21.08 7.20
CA ILE A 189 27.84 -20.47 6.96
C ILE A 189 28.67 -20.54 8.26
N PRO A 190 29.91 -21.08 8.23
CA PRO A 190 30.78 -21.07 9.39
C PRO A 190 31.02 -19.65 9.91
N ALA A 191 31.06 -19.50 11.25
CA ALA A 191 31.24 -18.18 11.88
C ALA A 191 32.60 -17.54 11.49
N GLU A 192 33.63 -18.36 11.41
CA GLU A 192 34.99 -17.94 11.04
C GLU A 192 35.05 -17.38 9.61
N GLU A 193 34.24 -17.93 8.71
CA GLU A 193 34.13 -17.45 7.33
C GLU A 193 33.51 -16.05 7.31
N ILE A 194 32.42 -15.85 8.02
CA ILE A 194 31.78 -14.53 8.12
C ILE A 194 32.72 -13.51 8.77
N ASP A 195 33.45 -13.93 9.80
CA ASP A 195 34.44 -13.06 10.50
C ASP A 195 35.56 -12.61 9.59
N SER A 196 35.96 -13.44 8.62
CA SER A 196 37.03 -13.12 7.65
C SER A 196 36.61 -12.11 6.57
N TRP A 197 35.30 -11.90 6.35
CA TRP A 197 34.84 -10.99 5.31
C TRP A 197 35.21 -9.53 5.59
N THR A 198 35.69 -8.86 4.58
CA THR A 198 35.76 -7.39 4.56
C THR A 198 34.34 -6.76 4.66
N THR A 199 34.29 -5.46 4.86
CA THR A 199 33.00 -4.75 4.87
C THR A 199 32.29 -4.88 3.53
N GLU A 200 33.04 -4.77 2.43
CA GLU A 200 32.49 -4.93 1.07
C GLU A 200 31.91 -6.33 0.85
N GLU A 201 32.67 -7.36 1.22
CA GLU A 201 32.22 -8.75 1.10
C GLU A 201 30.96 -9.01 1.94
N PHE A 202 30.93 -8.51 3.18
CA PHE A 202 29.78 -8.62 4.02
C PHE A 202 28.56 -7.94 3.39
N LEU A 203 28.70 -6.71 2.91
CA LEU A 203 27.59 -5.96 2.28
C LEU A 203 27.12 -6.64 1.00
N ALA A 204 28.02 -7.22 0.21
CA ALA A 204 27.66 -7.96 -1.00
C ALA A 204 26.90 -9.25 -0.66
N ASN A 205 27.43 -10.06 0.27
CA ASN A 205 26.83 -11.32 0.70
C ASN A 205 25.49 -11.13 1.43
N SER A 206 25.27 -10.00 2.09
CA SER A 206 24.00 -9.62 2.71
C SER A 206 23.05 -8.86 1.77
N MET A 207 23.36 -8.73 0.48
CA MET A 207 22.60 -7.98 -0.54
C MET A 207 22.42 -6.48 -0.24
N MET A 208 23.23 -5.92 0.63
CA MET A 208 23.27 -4.48 0.92
C MET A 208 24.13 -3.70 -0.09
N MET A 209 24.92 -4.42 -0.88
CA MET A 209 25.72 -3.89 -2.00
C MET A 209 25.54 -4.78 -3.23
N ARG A 210 25.48 -4.18 -4.41
CA ARG A 210 25.45 -4.88 -5.69
C ARG A 210 26.32 -4.13 -6.69
N ASP A 211 27.21 -4.83 -7.37
CA ASP A 211 28.16 -4.27 -8.35
C ASP A 211 28.99 -3.10 -7.78
N GLY A 212 29.39 -3.19 -6.52
CA GLY A 212 30.15 -2.15 -5.81
C GLY A 212 29.33 -0.92 -5.40
N GLN A 213 28.01 -0.93 -5.59
CA GLN A 213 27.13 0.18 -5.26
C GLN A 213 26.20 -0.17 -4.09
N ILE A 214 25.99 0.80 -3.21
CA ILE A 214 25.14 0.70 -2.02
C ILE A 214 23.67 0.69 -2.41
N THR A 215 22.87 -0.20 -1.79
CA THR A 215 21.42 -0.23 -1.95
C THR A 215 20.72 0.74 -1.00
N ARG A 216 19.44 1.07 -1.30
CA ARG A 216 18.59 1.85 -0.38
C ARG A 216 18.38 1.13 0.95
N ALA A 217 18.28 -0.22 0.94
CA ALA A 217 18.21 -1.02 2.16
C ALA A 217 19.42 -0.78 3.06
N ALA A 218 20.63 -0.73 2.49
CA ALA A 218 21.85 -0.45 3.27
C ALA A 218 21.82 0.94 3.89
N ILE A 219 21.35 1.98 3.16
CA ILE A 219 21.22 3.32 3.75
C ILE A 219 20.17 3.34 4.87
N LEU A 220 19.03 2.67 4.71
CA LEU A 220 17.99 2.62 5.75
C LEU A 220 18.46 1.93 7.02
N LEU A 221 19.11 0.76 6.86
CA LEU A 221 19.48 -0.08 7.99
C LEU A 221 20.80 0.34 8.62
N LEU A 222 21.77 0.79 7.82
CA LEU A 222 23.17 0.98 8.22
C LEU A 222 23.67 2.40 8.00
N GLY A 223 22.93 3.29 7.33
CA GLY A 223 23.38 4.62 6.93
C GLY A 223 23.56 5.57 8.11
N LYS A 224 24.57 6.44 8.03
CA LYS A 224 24.70 7.60 8.94
C LYS A 224 23.49 8.52 8.81
N PRO A 225 23.08 9.26 9.85
CA PRO A 225 21.89 10.13 9.78
C PRO A 225 21.88 11.10 8.59
N LEU A 226 23.02 11.65 8.19
CA LEU A 226 23.12 12.56 7.03
C LEU A 226 22.94 11.84 5.68
N SER A 227 23.15 10.53 5.61
CA SER A 227 23.04 9.75 4.37
C SER A 227 21.61 9.58 3.90
N ILE A 228 20.62 9.93 4.73
CA ILE A 228 19.20 9.98 4.35
C ILE A 228 18.96 10.89 3.14
N GLN A 229 19.76 11.94 2.98
CA GLN A 229 19.65 12.87 1.85
C GLN A 229 19.89 12.20 0.49
N LYS A 230 20.65 11.10 0.46
CA LYS A 230 20.96 10.34 -0.77
C LYS A 230 19.78 9.53 -1.29
N ILE A 231 18.76 9.30 -0.48
CA ILE A 231 17.53 8.59 -0.86
C ILE A 231 16.32 9.50 -1.02
N HIS A 232 16.54 10.85 -0.98
CA HIS A 232 15.48 11.83 -1.23
C HIS A 232 14.70 11.49 -2.55
N PRO A 233 13.36 11.69 -2.61
CA PRO A 233 12.46 12.34 -1.63
C PRO A 233 11.93 11.42 -0.52
N ALA A 234 12.42 10.19 -0.39
CA ALA A 234 11.97 9.31 0.67
C ALA A 234 12.36 9.84 2.06
N VAL A 235 11.41 9.78 2.98
CA VAL A 235 11.60 10.11 4.39
C VAL A 235 11.76 8.79 5.17
N ALA A 236 12.99 8.52 5.63
CA ALA A 236 13.28 7.34 6.44
C ALA A 236 13.18 7.68 7.93
N GLN A 237 12.00 7.53 8.49
CA GLN A 237 11.69 7.86 9.88
C GLN A 237 10.67 6.88 10.43
N ILE A 238 10.88 6.43 11.66
CA ILE A 238 9.87 5.74 12.46
C ILE A 238 9.34 6.75 13.46
N THR A 239 8.02 6.93 13.51
CA THR A 239 7.36 7.77 14.52
C THR A 239 6.60 6.86 15.46
N TRP A 240 6.89 6.95 16.74
CA TRP A 240 6.10 6.38 17.81
C TRP A 240 5.24 7.47 18.43
N THR A 241 3.94 7.19 18.60
CA THR A 241 2.98 8.10 19.20
C THR A 241 2.19 7.37 20.29
N TRP A 242 1.92 8.05 21.38
CA TRP A 242 0.99 7.59 22.39
C TRP A 242 -0.17 8.57 22.50
N GLU A 243 -1.38 8.03 22.27
CA GLU A 243 -2.63 8.78 22.30
C GLU A 243 -3.48 8.28 23.47
N ASP A 244 -4.29 9.18 24.04
CA ASP A 244 -5.31 8.81 25.04
C ASP A 244 -6.58 8.25 24.36
N GLU A 245 -7.60 7.96 25.20
CA GLU A 245 -8.88 7.40 24.73
C GLU A 245 -9.66 8.39 23.84
N GLU A 246 -9.37 9.68 23.92
CA GLU A 246 -9.94 10.73 23.09
C GLU A 246 -9.14 10.97 21.79
N GLY A 247 -8.05 10.24 21.56
CA GLY A 247 -7.18 10.40 20.39
C GLY A 247 -6.22 11.60 20.47
N ILE A 248 -6.01 12.15 21.68
CA ILE A 248 -5.08 13.24 21.91
C ILE A 248 -3.68 12.69 22.14
N VAL A 249 -2.71 13.17 21.37
CA VAL A 249 -1.30 12.76 21.48
C VAL A 249 -0.73 13.23 22.81
N GLN A 250 -0.32 12.28 23.65
CA GLN A 250 0.27 12.51 24.99
C GLN A 250 1.80 12.48 24.94
N ASP A 251 2.39 11.67 24.06
CA ASP A 251 3.83 11.56 23.87
C ASP A 251 4.14 11.12 22.44
N TYR A 252 5.29 11.53 21.91
CA TYR A 252 5.76 11.07 20.61
C TYR A 252 7.28 11.08 20.54
N GLU A 253 7.85 10.24 19.69
CA GLU A 253 9.28 10.24 19.42
C GLU A 253 9.55 9.84 17.97
N HIS A 254 10.52 10.50 17.36
CA HIS A 254 10.98 10.21 16.00
C HIS A 254 12.33 9.50 16.05
N PHE A 255 12.42 8.40 15.33
CA PHE A 255 13.64 7.63 15.17
C PHE A 255 14.11 7.71 13.72
N SER A 256 15.34 8.11 13.50
CA SER A 256 15.95 8.16 12.19
C SER A 256 16.89 6.96 11.96
N ILE A 257 17.46 6.87 10.77
CA ILE A 257 18.49 5.87 10.43
C ILE A 257 19.76 6.03 11.30
N PRO A 258 20.53 4.95 11.52
CA PRO A 258 20.39 3.58 11.02
C PRO A 258 19.34 2.79 11.82
N PHE A 259 18.37 2.20 11.12
CA PHE A 259 17.27 1.52 11.80
C PHE A 259 17.71 0.30 12.61
N ILE A 260 18.80 -0.38 12.22
CA ILE A 260 19.29 -1.53 12.96
C ILE A 260 19.67 -1.19 14.43
N LEU A 261 20.06 0.06 14.69
CA LEU A 261 20.39 0.55 16.04
C LEU A 261 19.20 1.16 16.77
N THR A 262 18.07 1.34 16.09
CA THR A 262 16.87 2.00 16.66
C THR A 262 15.79 1.02 17.04
N VAL A 263 15.76 -0.19 16.49
CA VAL A 263 14.71 -1.20 16.72
C VAL A 263 14.49 -1.47 18.20
N ASP A 264 15.53 -1.71 18.98
CA ASP A 264 15.41 -1.98 20.41
C ASP A 264 14.83 -0.78 21.19
N LYS A 265 15.18 0.44 20.77
CA LYS A 265 14.63 1.67 21.39
C LYS A 265 13.13 1.79 21.11
N VAL A 266 12.72 1.54 19.86
CA VAL A 266 11.30 1.55 19.46
C VAL A 266 10.53 0.47 20.23
N LEU A 267 11.04 -0.76 20.29
CA LEU A 267 10.44 -1.85 21.07
C LEU A 267 10.36 -1.52 22.56
N GLY A 268 11.38 -0.86 23.12
CA GLY A 268 11.38 -0.39 24.50
C GLY A 268 10.25 0.63 24.76
N LYS A 269 10.00 1.55 23.82
CA LYS A 269 8.90 2.51 23.93
C LYS A 269 7.54 1.81 23.89
N ILE A 270 7.36 0.86 23.00
CA ILE A 270 6.13 0.09 22.86
C ILE A 270 5.89 -0.75 24.14
N ARG A 271 6.91 -1.46 24.63
CA ARG A 271 6.80 -2.32 25.83
C ARG A 271 6.52 -1.57 27.13
N ASN A 272 6.91 -0.31 27.25
CA ASN A 272 6.86 0.43 28.52
C ASN A 272 5.51 1.08 28.83
N LYS A 273 4.54 1.12 27.92
CA LYS A 273 3.34 1.93 28.13
C LYS A 273 2.07 1.13 28.44
N THR A 274 1.88 -0.04 27.87
CA THR A 274 0.69 -0.88 28.15
C THR A 274 0.95 -2.35 27.85
N MET A 275 1.21 -3.13 28.91
CA MET A 275 1.53 -4.54 28.71
C MET A 275 0.49 -5.44 29.41
N ARG A 276 -0.19 -6.29 28.65
CA ARG A 276 -0.85 -7.50 29.17
C ARG A 276 0.06 -8.70 28.89
N GLU A 277 0.31 -9.48 29.91
CA GLU A 277 0.91 -10.80 29.70
C GLU A 277 -0.09 -11.71 28.95
N LEU A 278 0.35 -12.27 27.84
CA LEU A 278 -0.40 -13.33 27.16
C LEU A 278 -0.39 -14.60 28.02
N PRO A 279 -1.54 -15.16 28.42
CA PRO A 279 -1.55 -16.45 29.05
C PRO A 279 -1.03 -17.51 28.09
N GLY A 280 0.21 -17.96 28.30
CA GLY A 280 0.76 -19.16 27.67
C GLY A 280 1.33 -19.03 26.26
N GLY A 281 1.61 -17.84 25.75
CA GLY A 281 2.22 -17.68 24.42
C GLY A 281 3.32 -16.63 24.34
N THR A 282 4.34 -16.88 23.55
CA THR A 282 5.35 -15.91 23.15
C THR A 282 5.16 -15.54 21.69
N LEU A 283 5.13 -14.23 21.36
CA LEU A 283 5.06 -13.75 19.98
C LEU A 283 6.42 -13.82 19.26
N PHE A 284 7.51 -13.92 20.02
CA PHE A 284 8.88 -14.01 19.48
C PHE A 284 9.57 -15.28 20.02
N PRO A 285 9.61 -16.36 19.23
CA PRO A 285 10.17 -17.65 19.67
C PRO A 285 11.65 -17.61 20.07
N ASP A 286 12.42 -16.63 19.60
CA ASP A 286 13.87 -16.60 19.77
C ASP A 286 14.35 -16.11 21.14
N GLU A 287 13.49 -15.50 21.92
CA GLU A 287 13.82 -15.03 23.27
C GLU A 287 13.42 -16.03 24.38
N GLY A 288 13.06 -17.22 24.00
CA GLY A 288 13.02 -18.51 24.71
C GLY A 288 12.23 -18.62 26.00
N THR A 289 11.95 -17.58 26.75
CA THR A 289 11.24 -17.66 28.05
C THR A 289 10.52 -16.39 28.47
N GLU A 290 10.63 -15.30 27.75
CA GLU A 290 9.89 -14.10 28.12
C GLU A 290 8.48 -14.13 27.53
N LYS A 291 7.51 -14.04 28.42
CA LYS A 291 6.10 -13.84 28.06
C LYS A 291 5.96 -12.51 27.37
N VAL A 292 5.54 -12.55 26.12
CA VAL A 292 5.31 -11.32 25.36
C VAL A 292 4.02 -10.66 25.82
N PRO A 293 4.07 -9.40 26.18
CA PRO A 293 2.88 -8.64 26.55
C PRO A 293 2.00 -8.31 25.35
N ILE A 294 0.69 -8.45 25.52
CA ILE A 294 -0.30 -7.93 24.58
C ILE A 294 -0.58 -6.49 24.92
N PHE A 295 -0.69 -5.65 23.90
CA PHE A 295 -1.23 -4.30 24.06
C PHE A 295 -2.71 -4.38 24.49
N LYS A 296 -3.10 -3.51 25.39
CA LYS A 296 -4.49 -3.29 25.73
C LYS A 296 -5.09 -2.46 24.59
N ASP A 297 -6.16 -2.97 23.95
CA ASP A 297 -7.01 -2.16 23.07
C ASP A 297 -7.68 -1.04 23.83
#